data_ae7bbecfe6206ca467c7c00054823eda
#
_entry.id   ae7bbecfe6206ca467c7c00054823eda
#
_cell.length_a   1.000
_cell.length_b   1.000
_cell.length_c   1.000
_cell.angle_alpha   90.00
_cell.angle_beta   90.00
_cell.angle_gamma   90.00
#
_symmetry.space_group_name_H-M   'P 1'
#
loop_
_entity.id
_entity.type
_entity.pdbx_description
1 polymer ?
#
loop_
_entity_poly.entity_id
_entity_poly.type
_entity_poly.pdbx_seq_one_letter_code
_entity_poly.pdbx_strand_id
1 'polypeptide(L)'
;MPSRKPIYEGKAKQLFEGPEPGTLIQHFKDDATAFNNMKKGTINGKGVLNNRISEYLMLKLHDMGIPTHFIRRLNMREQLIKQVQIVPLEVIVRNYAAGSFAKRYGVQEGKALGHPLIEYCYKSDKLGDPFITEEHIFAFGLATPQEMDEIRMYAFRINDFLSGLFTGIGIRLVDFKLEFGRLQENDREQLILADEISPDNCRLWDLKTGHKLDKDRFRQDLGEVEDAYREVARRLGVFTSAEAEGSYVIEVNTKTPKGKAKKAKVKKK
;
A
#
# COMPACT_ATOMS: atom_id res chain seq x y z
N MET A 1 -11.87 -1.62 -25.02
CA MET A 1 -11.41 -2.91 -24.45
C MET A 1 -12.53 -3.45 -23.59
N PRO A 2 -12.84 -4.77 -23.61
CA PRO A 2 -13.83 -5.31 -22.67
C PRO A 2 -13.38 -5.00 -21.25
N SER A 3 -14.31 -4.55 -20.39
CA SER A 3 -14.00 -4.26 -18.99
C SER A 3 -13.60 -5.56 -18.30
N ARG A 4 -12.36 -5.65 -17.79
CA ARG A 4 -11.93 -6.78 -16.97
C ARG A 4 -12.82 -6.84 -15.74
N LYS A 5 -13.43 -8.01 -15.48
CA LYS A 5 -14.21 -8.22 -14.26
C LYS A 5 -13.26 -8.45 -13.08
N PRO A 6 -13.35 -7.71 -11.98
CA PRO A 6 -12.50 -7.98 -10.81
C PRO A 6 -12.89 -9.33 -10.18
N ILE A 7 -11.89 -10.11 -9.76
CA ILE A 7 -12.08 -11.33 -8.95
C ILE A 7 -12.30 -10.99 -7.47
N TYR A 8 -11.83 -9.82 -7.05
CA TYR A 8 -12.04 -9.27 -5.71
C TYR A 8 -12.09 -7.75 -5.78
N GLU A 9 -12.96 -7.14 -4.99
CA GLU A 9 -13.03 -5.70 -4.80
C GLU A 9 -13.06 -5.35 -3.31
N GLY A 10 -12.02 -4.65 -2.86
CA GLY A 10 -11.91 -4.09 -1.53
C GLY A 10 -12.21 -2.60 -1.47
N LYS A 11 -12.00 -2.02 -0.29
CA LYS A 11 -12.25 -0.59 0.00
C LYS A 11 -11.43 0.36 -0.87
N ALA A 12 -10.16 0.03 -1.14
CA ALA A 12 -9.21 0.90 -1.86
C ALA A 12 -8.58 0.23 -3.09
N LYS A 13 -8.86 -1.04 -3.33
CA LYS A 13 -8.21 -1.86 -4.37
C LYS A 13 -9.20 -2.79 -5.06
N GLN A 14 -8.86 -3.16 -6.29
CA GLN A 14 -9.48 -4.26 -7.04
C GLN A 14 -8.38 -5.23 -7.47
N LEU A 15 -8.69 -6.53 -7.47
CA LEU A 15 -7.81 -7.57 -7.98
C LEU A 15 -8.40 -8.18 -9.25
N PHE A 16 -7.56 -8.40 -10.24
CA PHE A 16 -7.90 -9.05 -11.50
C PHE A 16 -6.94 -10.21 -11.74
N GLU A 17 -7.32 -11.15 -12.58
CA GLU A 17 -6.41 -12.20 -13.03
C GLU A 17 -5.18 -11.60 -13.71
N GLY A 18 -4.01 -12.12 -13.38
CA GLY A 18 -2.75 -11.74 -14.00
C GLY A 18 -2.54 -12.44 -15.35
N PRO A 19 -1.54 -12.03 -16.12
CA PRO A 19 -1.23 -12.62 -17.42
C PRO A 19 -0.63 -14.04 -17.31
N GLU A 20 -0.09 -14.40 -16.16
CA GLU A 20 0.56 -15.69 -15.90
C GLU A 20 -0.13 -16.39 -14.73
N PRO A 21 -0.21 -17.74 -14.74
CA PRO A 21 -0.74 -18.48 -13.59
C PRO A 21 -0.01 -18.11 -12.30
N GLY A 22 -0.75 -18.00 -11.19
CA GLY A 22 -0.19 -17.59 -9.90
C GLY A 22 0.13 -16.10 -9.77
N THR A 23 -0.33 -15.27 -10.71
CA THR A 23 -0.19 -13.81 -10.64
C THR A 23 -1.55 -13.11 -10.63
N LEU A 24 -1.58 -11.92 -10.03
CA LEU A 24 -2.74 -11.04 -10.01
C LEU A 24 -2.34 -9.62 -10.43
N ILE A 25 -3.30 -8.86 -10.95
CA ILE A 25 -3.16 -7.42 -11.15
C ILE A 25 -3.90 -6.71 -10.03
N GLN A 26 -3.17 -5.94 -9.23
CA GLN A 26 -3.71 -5.09 -8.18
C GLN A 26 -3.90 -3.66 -8.70
N HIS A 27 -5.16 -3.21 -8.74
CA HIS A 27 -5.52 -1.85 -9.13
C HIS A 27 -5.82 -1.00 -7.90
N PHE A 28 -5.18 0.15 -7.80
CA PHE A 28 -5.34 1.13 -6.72
C PHE A 28 -6.43 2.15 -7.09
N LYS A 29 -7.46 2.23 -6.25
CA LYS A 29 -8.61 3.13 -6.41
C LYS A 29 -8.35 4.48 -5.73
N ASP A 30 -9.07 5.51 -6.18
CA ASP A 30 -9.13 6.80 -5.49
C ASP A 30 -10.12 6.82 -4.33
N ASP A 31 -10.92 5.75 -4.18
CA ASP A 31 -11.88 5.60 -3.10
C ASP A 31 -11.17 5.61 -1.74
N ALA A 32 -11.72 6.39 -0.82
CA ALA A 32 -11.32 6.44 0.57
C ALA A 32 -12.50 6.09 1.46
N THR A 33 -12.29 5.19 2.40
CA THR A 33 -13.27 4.82 3.40
C THR A 33 -12.70 4.90 4.80
N ALA A 34 -13.53 5.22 5.77
CA ALA A 34 -13.16 5.23 7.19
C ALA A 34 -14.32 4.71 8.04
N PHE A 35 -14.01 4.29 9.29
CA PHE A 35 -15.00 3.85 10.27
C PHE A 35 -15.91 2.75 9.74
N ASN A 36 -15.32 1.64 9.24
CA ASN A 36 -16.05 0.49 8.67
C ASN A 36 -17.08 0.91 7.59
N ASN A 37 -16.63 1.70 6.60
CA ASN A 37 -17.43 2.21 5.48
C ASN A 37 -18.52 3.25 5.86
N MET A 38 -18.59 3.73 7.11
CA MET A 38 -19.52 4.80 7.49
C MET A 38 -19.15 6.15 6.86
N LYS A 39 -17.86 6.38 6.60
CA LYS A 39 -17.39 7.56 5.86
C LYS A 39 -16.80 7.11 4.54
N LYS A 40 -17.29 7.70 3.45
CA LYS A 40 -16.83 7.41 2.08
C LYS A 40 -16.51 8.72 1.37
N GLY A 41 -15.54 8.69 0.48
CA GLY A 41 -15.16 9.81 -0.36
C GLY A 41 -14.18 9.37 -1.43
N THR A 42 -13.83 10.29 -2.31
CA THR A 42 -12.82 10.10 -3.35
C THR A 42 -11.70 11.12 -3.12
N ILE A 43 -10.46 10.66 -3.17
CA ILE A 43 -9.26 11.50 -3.09
C ILE A 43 -8.58 11.37 -4.44
N ASN A 44 -8.68 12.42 -5.27
CA ASN A 44 -8.16 12.40 -6.63
C ASN A 44 -6.65 12.10 -6.65
N GLY A 45 -6.22 11.16 -7.49
CA GLY A 45 -4.83 10.79 -7.61
C GLY A 45 -4.28 9.89 -6.50
N LYS A 46 -5.05 9.62 -5.43
CA LYS A 46 -4.61 8.76 -4.31
C LYS A 46 -4.10 7.39 -4.78
N GLY A 47 -4.82 6.75 -5.70
CA GLY A 47 -4.45 5.44 -6.23
C GLY A 47 -3.10 5.47 -6.96
N VAL A 48 -2.79 6.55 -7.68
CA VAL A 48 -1.50 6.74 -8.35
C VAL A 48 -0.38 6.89 -7.32
N LEU A 49 -0.60 7.72 -6.29
CA LEU A 49 0.38 7.97 -5.23
C LEU A 49 0.66 6.70 -4.42
N ASN A 50 -0.39 5.99 -3.98
CA ASN A 50 -0.25 4.74 -3.24
C ASN A 50 0.45 3.66 -4.05
N ASN A 51 0.12 3.52 -5.34
CA ASN A 51 0.79 2.58 -6.25
C ASN A 51 2.31 2.82 -6.29
N ARG A 52 2.74 4.08 -6.45
CA ARG A 52 4.16 4.45 -6.54
C ARG A 52 4.88 4.32 -5.20
N ILE A 53 4.25 4.75 -4.11
CA ILE A 53 4.83 4.64 -2.76
C ILE A 53 4.98 3.16 -2.38
N SER A 54 3.94 2.35 -2.62
CA SER A 54 3.98 0.92 -2.30
C SER A 54 5.02 0.18 -3.15
N GLU A 55 5.11 0.45 -4.47
CA GLU A 55 6.19 -0.08 -5.32
C GLU A 55 7.57 0.19 -4.70
N TYR A 56 7.86 1.46 -4.38
CA TYR A 56 9.15 1.85 -3.82
C TYR A 56 9.47 1.12 -2.51
N LEU A 57 8.51 1.08 -1.59
CA LEU A 57 8.71 0.46 -0.28
C LEU A 57 8.83 -1.06 -0.37
N MET A 58 8.00 -1.72 -1.20
CA MET A 58 8.07 -3.17 -1.41
C MET A 58 9.41 -3.59 -2.03
N LEU A 59 9.94 -2.84 -3.00
CA LEU A 59 11.27 -3.09 -3.58
C LEU A 59 12.37 -2.95 -2.54
N LYS A 60 12.34 -1.89 -1.72
CA LYS A 60 13.34 -1.68 -0.67
C LYS A 60 13.31 -2.78 0.39
N LEU A 61 12.14 -3.26 0.76
CA LEU A 61 11.98 -4.39 1.68
C LEU A 61 12.50 -5.69 1.06
N HIS A 62 12.25 -5.90 -0.23
CA HIS A 62 12.79 -7.05 -0.96
C HIS A 62 14.33 -7.03 -0.97
N ASP A 63 14.95 -5.88 -1.24
CA ASP A 63 16.41 -5.68 -1.20
C ASP A 63 17.00 -6.02 0.20
N MET A 64 16.21 -5.87 1.26
CA MET A 64 16.57 -6.23 2.64
C MET A 64 16.30 -7.69 3.01
N GLY A 65 15.88 -8.51 2.05
CA GLY A 65 15.57 -9.93 2.27
C GLY A 65 14.23 -10.18 2.96
N ILE A 66 13.28 -9.26 2.83
CA ILE A 66 11.88 -9.49 3.21
C ILE A 66 11.12 -9.87 1.94
N PRO A 67 10.63 -11.11 1.84
CA PRO A 67 9.90 -11.54 0.67
C PRO A 67 8.57 -10.79 0.55
N THR A 68 8.27 -10.30 -0.66
CA THR A 68 7.05 -9.55 -0.94
C THR A 68 6.29 -10.15 -2.11
N HIS A 69 4.99 -9.88 -2.19
CA HIS A 69 4.17 -10.29 -3.31
C HIS A 69 4.37 -9.42 -4.56
N PHE A 70 5.04 -8.28 -4.44
CA PHE A 70 5.25 -7.34 -5.55
C PHE A 70 6.17 -7.94 -6.62
N ILE A 71 5.77 -7.88 -7.88
CA ILE A 71 6.57 -8.31 -9.03
C ILE A 71 7.07 -7.07 -9.79
N ARG A 72 6.14 -6.26 -10.30
CA ARG A 72 6.45 -5.01 -11.00
C ARG A 72 5.23 -4.11 -11.17
N ARG A 73 5.46 -2.83 -11.37
CA ARG A 73 4.41 -1.90 -11.75
C ARG A 73 4.06 -2.07 -13.24
N LEU A 74 2.77 -2.06 -13.55
CA LEU A 74 2.24 -2.15 -14.91
C LEU A 74 1.96 -0.79 -15.51
N ASN A 75 1.34 0.10 -14.74
CA ASN A 75 0.99 1.45 -15.13
C ASN A 75 0.83 2.35 -13.90
N MET A 76 0.24 3.53 -14.06
CA MET A 76 0.08 4.50 -12.98
C MET A 76 -0.75 3.98 -11.79
N ARG A 77 -1.64 3.01 -11.98
CA ARG A 77 -2.56 2.52 -10.96
C ARG A 77 -2.50 1.02 -10.72
N GLU A 78 -1.68 0.29 -11.48
CA GLU A 78 -1.68 -1.17 -11.44
C GLU A 78 -0.29 -1.74 -11.19
N GLN A 79 -0.26 -2.78 -10.37
CA GLN A 79 0.90 -3.63 -10.10
C GLN A 79 0.59 -5.07 -10.47
N LEU A 80 1.58 -5.78 -10.99
CA LEU A 80 1.59 -7.23 -11.05
C LEU A 80 2.12 -7.75 -9.72
N ILE A 81 1.38 -8.65 -9.11
CA ILE A 81 1.72 -9.25 -7.82
C ILE A 81 1.59 -10.76 -7.89
N LYS A 82 2.29 -11.46 -7.00
CA LYS A 82 2.10 -12.90 -6.78
C LYS A 82 0.74 -13.15 -6.14
N GLN A 83 0.06 -14.19 -6.58
CA GLN A 83 -1.15 -14.67 -5.93
C GLN A 83 -0.78 -15.42 -4.66
N VAL A 84 -1.36 -15.04 -3.54
CA VAL A 84 -1.10 -15.65 -2.23
C VAL A 84 -2.41 -15.97 -1.53
N GLN A 85 -2.39 -16.96 -0.66
CA GLN A 85 -3.45 -17.19 0.30
C GLN A 85 -3.22 -16.26 1.50
N ILE A 86 -4.03 -15.21 1.62
CA ILE A 86 -3.91 -14.25 2.73
C ILE A 86 -4.12 -14.96 4.07
N VAL A 87 -3.19 -14.74 4.99
CA VAL A 87 -3.37 -15.05 6.41
C VAL A 87 -4.42 -14.05 6.93
N PRO A 88 -5.55 -14.50 7.49
CA PRO A 88 -6.67 -13.62 7.78
C PRO A 88 -6.43 -12.75 9.04
N LEU A 89 -5.29 -12.08 9.07
CA LEU A 89 -4.83 -11.19 10.12
C LEU A 89 -4.44 -9.82 9.57
N GLU A 90 -4.83 -8.76 10.27
CA GLU A 90 -4.16 -7.48 10.19
C GLU A 90 -3.11 -7.41 11.31
N VAL A 91 -1.86 -7.18 10.94
CA VAL A 91 -0.72 -7.07 11.86
C VAL A 91 -0.38 -5.59 12.01
N ILE A 92 -0.56 -5.02 13.19
CA ILE A 92 -0.38 -3.60 13.43
C ILE A 92 0.84 -3.40 14.31
N VAL A 93 1.83 -2.66 13.82
CA VAL A 93 3.01 -2.26 14.60
C VAL A 93 2.87 -0.80 15.02
N ARG A 94 3.09 -0.51 16.30
CA ARG A 94 2.93 0.83 16.87
C ARG A 94 4.20 1.29 17.57
N ASN A 95 4.65 2.47 17.20
CA ASN A 95 5.77 3.18 17.84
C ASN A 95 5.26 4.29 18.79
N TYR A 96 4.08 4.83 18.49
CA TYR A 96 3.44 5.92 19.25
C TYR A 96 1.96 5.61 19.45
N ALA A 97 1.40 6.12 20.53
CA ALA A 97 -0.04 6.02 20.79
C ALA A 97 -0.81 6.91 19.82
N ALA A 98 -1.75 6.32 19.06
CA ALA A 98 -2.61 7.06 18.14
C ALA A 98 -3.93 6.32 17.87
N GLY A 99 -4.91 7.04 17.36
CA GLY A 99 -6.18 6.49 16.87
C GLY A 99 -6.91 5.63 17.90
N SER A 100 -7.32 4.42 17.50
CA SER A 100 -8.07 3.49 18.37
C SER A 100 -7.27 3.03 19.60
N PHE A 101 -5.95 2.91 19.48
CA PHE A 101 -5.07 2.55 20.60
C PHE A 101 -5.13 3.62 21.70
N ALA A 102 -4.90 4.87 21.35
CA ALA A 102 -4.92 5.99 22.31
C ALA A 102 -6.28 6.07 23.03
N LYS A 103 -7.38 5.91 22.29
CA LYS A 103 -8.75 5.92 22.85
C LYS A 103 -9.01 4.71 23.76
N ARG A 104 -8.63 3.51 23.35
CA ARG A 104 -8.89 2.25 24.08
C ARG A 104 -8.18 2.20 25.41
N TYR A 105 -6.96 2.71 25.47
CA TYR A 105 -6.14 2.66 26.70
C TYR A 105 -6.07 3.99 27.46
N GLY A 106 -6.78 5.03 27.01
CA GLY A 106 -6.75 6.34 27.66
C GLY A 106 -5.36 7.02 27.64
N VAL A 107 -4.53 6.69 26.63
CA VAL A 107 -3.19 7.22 26.49
C VAL A 107 -3.21 8.46 25.61
N GLN A 108 -2.45 9.48 25.97
CA GLN A 108 -2.33 10.70 25.17
C GLN A 108 -1.83 10.38 23.75
N GLU A 109 -2.53 10.91 22.73
CA GLU A 109 -2.11 10.77 21.34
C GLU A 109 -0.71 11.38 21.14
N GLY A 110 0.16 10.68 20.43
CA GLY A 110 1.53 11.09 20.18
C GLY A 110 2.55 10.69 21.25
N LYS A 111 2.11 10.09 22.37
CA LYS A 111 3.03 9.55 23.37
C LYS A 111 3.84 8.40 22.76
N ALA A 112 5.17 8.49 22.84
CA ALA A 112 6.04 7.38 22.43
C ALA A 112 5.81 6.16 23.33
N LEU A 113 5.78 4.99 22.72
CA LEU A 113 5.80 3.72 23.45
C LEU A 113 7.23 3.37 23.82
N GLY A 114 7.43 2.69 24.96
CA GLY A 114 8.78 2.33 25.44
C GLY A 114 9.51 1.37 24.51
N HIS A 115 8.78 0.63 23.72
CA HIS A 115 9.24 -0.26 22.65
C HIS A 115 8.12 -0.40 21.59
N PRO A 116 8.43 -0.80 20.36
CA PRO A 116 7.42 -1.11 19.37
C PRO A 116 6.46 -2.20 19.87
N LEU A 117 5.16 -1.98 19.67
CA LEU A 117 4.09 -2.90 20.06
C LEU A 117 3.49 -3.55 18.83
N ILE A 118 3.24 -4.85 18.87
CA ILE A 118 2.44 -5.56 17.86
C ILE A 118 1.06 -5.84 18.41
N GLU A 119 0.02 -5.57 17.60
CA GLU A 119 -1.37 -5.97 17.82
C GLU A 119 -1.87 -6.75 16.60
N TYR A 120 -2.81 -7.66 16.84
CA TYR A 120 -3.45 -8.45 15.79
C TYR A 120 -4.94 -8.17 15.75
N CYS A 121 -5.50 -8.05 14.53
CA CYS A 121 -6.93 -8.04 14.31
C CYS A 121 -7.31 -9.21 13.40
N TYR A 122 -8.44 -9.85 13.67
CA TYR A 122 -9.02 -10.83 12.78
C TYR A 122 -9.62 -10.10 11.59
N LYS A 123 -9.11 -10.37 10.37
CA LYS A 123 -9.56 -9.74 9.13
C LYS A 123 -10.94 -10.24 8.75
N SER A 124 -11.96 -9.51 9.19
CA SER A 124 -13.36 -9.81 8.91
C SER A 124 -14.19 -8.54 8.90
N ASP A 125 -14.47 -8.00 7.71
CA ASP A 125 -15.32 -6.81 7.54
C ASP A 125 -16.68 -6.94 8.23
N LYS A 126 -17.24 -8.15 8.27
CA LYS A 126 -18.52 -8.43 8.94
C LYS A 126 -18.47 -8.24 10.45
N LEU A 127 -17.32 -8.51 11.06
CA LEU A 127 -17.10 -8.40 12.49
C LEU A 127 -16.43 -7.07 12.89
N GLY A 128 -16.05 -6.23 11.91
CA GLY A 128 -15.38 -4.97 12.16
C GLY A 128 -13.92 -5.11 12.56
N ASP A 129 -13.25 -6.15 12.07
CA ASP A 129 -11.83 -6.44 12.28
C ASP A 129 -11.45 -6.45 13.79
N PRO A 130 -12.05 -7.36 14.62
CA PRO A 130 -11.88 -7.35 16.06
C PRO A 130 -10.44 -7.67 16.45
N PHE A 131 -9.98 -7.06 17.56
CA PHE A 131 -8.71 -7.44 18.18
C PHE A 131 -8.75 -8.87 18.69
N ILE A 132 -7.66 -9.60 18.42
CA ILE A 132 -7.47 -10.98 18.89
C ILE A 132 -6.06 -11.18 19.45
N THR A 133 -5.91 -12.16 20.33
CA THR A 133 -4.61 -12.59 20.85
C THR A 133 -4.09 -13.79 20.06
N GLU A 134 -2.85 -14.18 20.32
CA GLU A 134 -2.27 -15.39 19.70
C GLU A 134 -3.04 -16.65 20.05
N GLU A 135 -3.58 -16.74 21.28
CA GLU A 135 -4.43 -17.87 21.68
C GLU A 135 -5.68 -18.00 20.80
N HIS A 136 -6.30 -16.87 20.44
CA HIS A 136 -7.42 -16.90 19.48
C HIS A 136 -6.95 -17.33 18.09
N ILE A 137 -5.79 -16.83 17.64
CA ILE A 137 -5.22 -17.18 16.33
C ILE A 137 -5.03 -18.68 16.22
N PHE A 138 -4.45 -19.30 17.26
CA PHE A 138 -4.21 -20.73 17.29
C PHE A 138 -5.51 -21.54 17.45
N ALA A 139 -6.40 -21.09 18.34
CA ALA A 139 -7.68 -21.78 18.58
C ALA A 139 -8.58 -21.78 17.33
N PHE A 140 -8.50 -20.75 16.49
CA PHE A 140 -9.27 -20.65 15.24
C PHE A 140 -8.52 -21.23 14.04
N GLY A 141 -7.28 -21.70 14.21
CA GLY A 141 -6.46 -22.23 13.12
C GLY A 141 -6.13 -21.19 12.02
N LEU A 142 -6.00 -19.92 12.38
CA LEU A 142 -5.75 -18.84 11.43
C LEU A 142 -4.29 -18.84 10.96
N ALA A 143 -3.37 -19.13 11.88
CA ALA A 143 -1.94 -19.29 11.63
C ALA A 143 -1.33 -20.27 12.65
N THR A 144 -0.20 -20.88 12.26
CA THR A 144 0.60 -21.73 13.13
C THR A 144 1.51 -20.92 14.05
N PRO A 145 2.02 -21.48 15.15
CA PRO A 145 3.02 -20.80 15.99
C PRO A 145 4.26 -20.37 15.19
N GLN A 146 4.74 -21.20 14.25
CA GLN A 146 5.89 -20.91 13.40
C GLN A 146 5.63 -19.72 12.49
N GLU A 147 4.45 -19.65 11.85
CA GLU A 147 4.05 -18.49 11.04
C GLU A 147 3.95 -17.23 11.89
N MET A 148 3.45 -17.30 13.12
CA MET A 148 3.36 -16.14 14.01
C MET A 148 4.74 -15.63 14.43
N ASP A 149 5.71 -16.52 14.67
CA ASP A 149 7.09 -16.14 14.94
C ASP A 149 7.73 -15.45 13.70
N GLU A 150 7.47 -15.95 12.50
CA GLU A 150 7.96 -15.37 11.26
C GLU A 150 7.29 -14.02 10.97
N ILE A 151 5.97 -13.91 11.15
CA ILE A 151 5.22 -12.64 11.05
C ILE A 151 5.81 -11.60 12.00
N ARG A 152 6.06 -11.97 13.25
CA ARG A 152 6.62 -11.07 14.26
C ARG A 152 8.02 -10.61 13.88
N MET A 153 8.87 -11.52 13.43
CA MET A 153 10.21 -11.21 12.96
C MET A 153 10.18 -10.22 11.79
N TYR A 154 9.36 -10.49 10.76
CA TYR A 154 9.23 -9.59 9.62
C TYR A 154 8.65 -8.25 10.03
N ALA A 155 7.61 -8.23 10.87
CA ALA A 155 6.97 -7.00 11.31
C ALA A 155 7.95 -6.05 12.03
N PHE A 156 8.81 -6.55 12.91
CA PHE A 156 9.84 -5.73 13.57
C PHE A 156 10.94 -5.28 12.60
N ARG A 157 11.43 -6.15 11.73
CA ARG A 157 12.42 -5.78 10.72
C ARG A 157 11.88 -4.69 9.77
N ILE A 158 10.62 -4.81 9.36
CA ILE A 158 9.93 -3.80 8.55
C ILE A 158 9.81 -2.49 9.35
N ASN A 159 9.45 -2.57 10.63
CA ASN A 159 9.35 -1.40 11.50
C ASN A 159 10.68 -0.64 11.60
N ASP A 160 11.77 -1.34 11.84
CA ASP A 160 13.10 -0.73 12.00
C ASP A 160 13.53 -0.03 10.71
N PHE A 161 13.33 -0.69 9.57
CA PHE A 161 13.62 -0.10 8.26
C PHE A 161 12.76 1.12 7.97
N LEU A 162 11.43 0.99 8.09
CA LEU A 162 10.51 2.09 7.79
C LEU A 162 10.70 3.27 8.74
N SER A 163 10.94 3.02 10.02
CA SER A 163 11.21 4.07 11.01
C SER A 163 12.48 4.86 10.67
N GLY A 164 13.54 4.17 10.28
CA GLY A 164 14.79 4.81 9.83
C GLY A 164 14.60 5.60 8.54
N LEU A 165 13.96 4.99 7.53
CA LEU A 165 13.69 5.62 6.23
C LEU A 165 12.85 6.89 6.40
N PHE A 166 11.73 6.81 7.09
CA PHE A 166 10.83 7.95 7.28
C PHE A 166 11.47 9.04 8.14
N THR A 167 12.18 8.68 9.20
CA THR A 167 12.94 9.66 10.02
C THR A 167 13.97 10.40 9.17
N GLY A 168 14.69 9.70 8.29
CA GLY A 168 15.68 10.29 7.38
C GLY A 168 15.12 11.35 6.43
N ILE A 169 13.80 11.29 6.13
CA ILE A 169 13.11 12.27 5.28
C ILE A 169 12.21 13.22 6.06
N GLY A 170 12.39 13.29 7.39
CA GLY A 170 11.66 14.22 8.26
C GLY A 170 10.21 13.81 8.55
N ILE A 171 9.90 12.52 8.50
CA ILE A 171 8.58 11.96 8.80
C ILE A 171 8.70 11.00 9.99
N ARG A 172 7.72 11.04 10.90
CA ARG A 172 7.57 10.10 12.01
C ARG A 172 6.64 8.97 11.60
N LEU A 173 7.10 7.74 11.67
CA LEU A 173 6.25 6.56 11.56
C LEU A 173 5.59 6.29 12.92
N VAL A 174 4.29 6.56 13.01
CA VAL A 174 3.52 6.42 14.26
C VAL A 174 3.08 4.97 14.46
N ASP A 175 2.40 4.43 13.49
CA ASP A 175 2.01 3.03 13.39
C ASP A 175 1.73 2.66 11.92
N PHE A 176 1.64 1.37 11.67
CA PHE A 176 1.28 0.86 10.34
C PHE A 176 0.67 -0.53 10.44
N LYS A 177 -0.09 -0.90 9.41
CA LYS A 177 -0.73 -2.20 9.24
C LYS A 177 -0.01 -2.99 8.15
N LEU A 178 0.22 -4.28 8.40
CA LEU A 178 0.74 -5.25 7.44
C LEU A 178 -0.26 -6.38 7.24
N GLU A 179 -0.24 -6.97 6.08
CA GLU A 179 -0.89 -8.24 5.79
C GLU A 179 0.13 -9.22 5.20
N PHE A 180 0.02 -10.49 5.55
CA PHE A 180 0.89 -11.53 5.05
C PHE A 180 0.08 -12.57 4.28
N GLY A 181 0.74 -13.27 3.37
CA GLY A 181 0.13 -14.35 2.62
C GLY A 181 1.06 -15.54 2.44
N ARG A 182 0.47 -16.72 2.27
CA ARG A 182 1.15 -17.97 1.97
C ARG A 182 1.30 -18.07 0.46
N LEU A 183 2.53 -18.10 -0.01
CA LEU A 183 2.88 -18.33 -1.39
C LEU A 183 3.21 -19.82 -1.59
N GLN A 184 2.53 -20.48 -2.52
CA GLN A 184 2.84 -21.84 -2.91
C GLN A 184 3.71 -21.81 -4.18
N GLU A 185 4.97 -22.20 -4.06
CA GLU A 185 5.88 -22.33 -5.18
C GLU A 185 6.66 -23.68 -5.09
N ASN A 186 6.58 -24.51 -6.13
CA ASN A 186 7.36 -25.76 -6.22
C ASN A 186 7.26 -26.66 -4.97
N ASP A 187 6.04 -26.94 -4.51
CA ASP A 187 5.72 -27.75 -3.32
C ASP A 187 6.27 -27.18 -2.01
N ARG A 188 6.66 -25.91 -2.00
CA ARG A 188 7.05 -25.17 -0.78
C ARG A 188 6.07 -24.07 -0.51
N GLU A 189 5.74 -23.94 0.76
CA GLU A 189 4.99 -22.79 1.25
C GLU A 189 5.96 -21.77 1.86
N GLN A 190 5.79 -20.51 1.49
CA GLN A 190 6.56 -19.39 2.03
C GLN A 190 5.62 -18.29 2.48
N LEU A 191 5.85 -17.78 3.68
CA LEU A 191 5.18 -16.57 4.15
C LEU A 191 5.82 -15.34 3.52
N ILE A 192 5.01 -14.47 2.90
CA ILE A 192 5.49 -13.24 2.27
C ILE A 192 4.61 -12.05 2.62
N LEU A 193 5.19 -10.87 2.58
CA LEU A 193 4.46 -9.61 2.77
C LEU A 193 3.54 -9.35 1.57
N ALA A 194 2.30 -9.04 1.85
CA ALA A 194 1.25 -8.77 0.89
C ALA A 194 0.65 -7.37 1.09
N ASP A 195 -0.48 -7.10 0.46
CA ASP A 195 -1.26 -5.85 0.49
C ASP A 195 -0.46 -4.64 -0.05
N GLU A 196 -0.28 -3.61 0.72
CA GLU A 196 0.45 -2.38 0.37
C GLU A 196 1.19 -1.83 1.59
N ILE A 197 2.14 -0.94 1.33
CA ILE A 197 2.65 0.01 2.34
C ILE A 197 2.50 1.41 1.75
N SER A 198 1.61 2.20 2.35
CA SER A 198 1.24 3.51 1.83
C SER A 198 0.65 4.39 2.94
N PRO A 199 0.38 5.67 2.69
CA PRO A 199 -0.34 6.52 3.64
C PRO A 199 -1.76 6.06 3.98
N ASP A 200 -2.32 5.06 3.26
CA ASP A 200 -3.61 4.45 3.60
C ASP A 200 -3.53 3.51 4.81
N ASN A 201 -2.40 2.85 4.99
CA ASN A 201 -2.19 1.89 6.08
C ASN A 201 -1.05 2.26 7.05
N CYS A 202 -0.36 3.39 6.83
CA CYS A 202 0.62 3.98 7.75
C CYS A 202 0.09 5.29 8.33
N ARG A 203 0.33 5.54 9.63
CA ARG A 203 0.24 6.87 10.21
C ARG A 203 1.59 7.55 10.14
N LEU A 204 1.63 8.65 9.42
CA LEU A 204 2.84 9.39 9.07
C LEU A 204 2.66 10.85 9.52
N TRP A 205 3.52 11.31 10.44
CA TRP A 205 3.45 12.69 10.91
C TRP A 205 4.73 13.43 10.57
N ASP A 206 4.62 14.67 10.13
CA ASP A 206 5.77 15.54 9.94
C ASP A 206 6.54 15.72 11.27
N LEU A 207 7.84 15.50 11.25
CA LEU A 207 8.67 15.55 12.46
C LEU A 207 8.76 16.93 13.08
N LYS A 208 8.67 17.99 12.26
CA LYS A 208 8.83 19.38 12.74
C LYS A 208 7.51 19.98 13.22
N THR A 209 6.44 19.74 12.47
CA THR A 209 5.15 20.40 12.69
C THR A 209 4.14 19.50 13.39
N GLY A 210 4.34 18.19 13.37
CA GLY A 210 3.35 17.22 13.85
C GLY A 210 2.15 17.04 12.91
N HIS A 211 2.14 17.68 11.74
CA HIS A 211 1.05 17.54 10.78
C HIS A 211 0.92 16.11 10.29
N LYS A 212 -0.31 15.64 10.20
CA LYS A 212 -0.63 14.30 9.69
C LYS A 212 -0.48 14.29 8.18
N LEU A 213 0.28 13.32 7.66
CA LEU A 213 0.57 13.14 6.22
C LEU A 213 -0.05 11.85 5.66
N ASP A 214 -1.12 11.39 6.29
CA ASP A 214 -1.74 10.10 6.05
C ASP A 214 -3.27 10.18 6.02
N LYS A 215 -3.92 9.01 5.97
CA LYS A 215 -5.37 8.86 5.91
C LYS A 215 -6.13 9.45 7.11
N ASP A 216 -5.45 9.75 8.22
CA ASP A 216 -6.12 10.40 9.36
C ASP A 216 -6.61 11.81 9.01
N ARG A 217 -6.02 12.48 8.01
CA ARG A 217 -6.58 13.73 7.47
C ARG A 217 -8.00 13.54 6.94
N PHE A 218 -8.23 12.44 6.19
CA PHE A 218 -9.57 12.07 5.73
C PHE A 218 -10.49 11.63 6.88
N ARG A 219 -9.97 10.82 7.82
CA ARG A 219 -10.74 10.33 8.96
C ARG A 219 -11.23 11.48 9.85
N GLN A 220 -10.41 12.52 10.04
CA GLN A 220 -10.63 13.62 10.99
C GLN A 220 -11.08 14.93 10.32
N ASP A 221 -11.41 14.92 9.03
CA ASP A 221 -11.83 16.10 8.26
C ASP A 221 -10.82 17.28 8.29
N LEU A 222 -9.52 16.97 8.26
CA LEU A 222 -8.46 17.99 8.32
C LEU A 222 -8.19 18.68 6.98
N GLY A 223 -8.84 18.26 5.90
CA GLY A 223 -8.61 18.80 4.54
C GLY A 223 -7.25 18.38 3.95
N GLU A 224 -6.95 18.87 2.73
CA GLU A 224 -5.64 18.72 2.05
C GLU A 224 -5.08 17.29 2.04
N VAL A 225 -5.95 16.29 1.89
CA VAL A 225 -5.56 14.88 1.98
C VAL A 225 -4.63 14.52 0.82
N GLU A 226 -4.95 14.98 -0.38
CA GLU A 226 -4.13 14.75 -1.59
C GLU A 226 -2.73 15.34 -1.43
N ASP A 227 -2.63 16.58 -0.94
CA ASP A 227 -1.34 17.25 -0.75
C ASP A 227 -0.46 16.54 0.28
N ALA A 228 -1.06 16.00 1.34
CA ALA A 228 -0.36 15.18 2.33
C ALA A 228 0.26 13.93 1.70
N TYR A 229 -0.46 13.21 0.84
CA TYR A 229 0.06 12.03 0.13
C TYR A 229 1.13 12.42 -0.91
N ARG A 230 0.94 13.54 -1.61
CA ARG A 230 1.97 14.10 -2.52
C ARG A 230 3.26 14.45 -1.77
N GLU A 231 3.15 15.03 -0.59
CA GLU A 231 4.31 15.38 0.23
C GLU A 231 5.09 14.14 0.68
N VAL A 232 4.42 13.06 1.07
CA VAL A 232 5.08 11.76 1.35
C VAL A 232 5.80 11.25 0.11
N ALA A 233 5.14 11.21 -1.04
CA ALA A 233 5.71 10.75 -2.30
C ALA A 233 6.92 11.61 -2.74
N ARG A 234 6.83 12.93 -2.58
CA ARG A 234 7.91 13.89 -2.87
C ARG A 234 9.13 13.63 -1.99
N ARG A 235 8.93 13.47 -0.67
CA ARG A 235 10.04 13.21 0.27
C ARG A 235 10.69 11.86 0.06
N LEU A 236 9.93 10.85 -0.37
CA LEU A 236 10.47 9.55 -0.78
C LEU A 236 11.20 9.59 -2.12
N GLY A 237 11.07 10.67 -2.88
CA GLY A 237 11.67 10.80 -4.22
C GLY A 237 11.02 9.91 -5.28
N VAL A 238 9.78 9.44 -5.07
CA VAL A 238 9.07 8.58 -6.02
C VAL A 238 8.33 9.35 -7.11
N PHE A 239 8.23 10.68 -6.94
CA PHE A 239 7.76 11.62 -7.96
C PHE A 239 8.74 12.79 -8.06
N THR A 240 8.95 13.30 -9.29
CA THR A 240 9.60 14.59 -9.48
C THR A 240 8.67 15.70 -9.00
N SER A 241 9.22 16.90 -8.72
CA SER A 241 8.39 18.06 -8.34
C SER A 241 7.31 18.36 -9.38
N ALA A 242 7.63 18.27 -10.68
CA ALA A 242 6.68 18.47 -11.77
C ALA A 242 5.56 17.42 -11.82
N GLU A 243 5.88 16.15 -11.56
CA GLU A 243 4.88 15.06 -11.49
C GLU A 243 4.00 15.20 -10.25
N ALA A 244 4.55 15.67 -9.13
CA ALA A 244 3.80 15.92 -7.90
C ALA A 244 2.81 17.09 -8.03
N GLU A 245 3.11 18.08 -8.89
CA GLU A 245 2.26 19.24 -9.17
C GLU A 245 1.13 18.96 -10.18
N GLY A 246 1.01 17.72 -10.66
CA GLY A 246 -0.09 17.32 -11.55
C GLY A 246 0.10 17.69 -13.02
N SER A 247 1.27 18.17 -13.41
CA SER A 247 1.61 18.50 -14.80
C SER A 247 2.02 17.24 -15.57
N TYR A 248 1.08 16.38 -15.91
CA TYR A 248 1.32 15.26 -16.84
C TYR A 248 1.31 15.77 -18.26
N VAL A 249 2.46 16.09 -18.83
CA VAL A 249 2.62 16.18 -20.27
C VAL A 249 2.71 14.73 -20.79
N ILE A 250 1.64 14.24 -21.38
CA ILE A 250 1.65 12.99 -22.14
C ILE A 250 2.44 13.29 -23.43
N GLU A 251 3.73 12.98 -23.46
CA GLU A 251 4.44 12.88 -24.74
C GLU A 251 3.87 11.69 -25.52
N VAL A 252 2.86 11.96 -26.32
CA VAL A 252 2.39 11.02 -27.33
C VAL A 252 3.44 10.97 -28.42
N ASN A 253 4.31 9.99 -28.36
CA ASN A 253 5.34 9.75 -29.38
C ASN A 253 4.67 9.21 -30.66
N THR A 254 4.03 10.10 -31.45
CA THR A 254 3.49 9.78 -32.76
C THR A 254 4.63 9.68 -33.76
N LYS A 255 5.36 8.57 -33.78
CA LYS A 255 6.16 8.19 -34.94
C LYS A 255 5.22 7.75 -36.04
N THR A 256 4.84 8.70 -36.89
CA THR A 256 4.17 8.42 -38.17
C THR A 256 5.17 7.69 -39.07
N PRO A 257 4.85 6.52 -39.64
CA PRO A 257 5.73 5.86 -40.62
C PRO A 257 5.75 6.74 -41.91
N LYS A 258 6.92 7.18 -42.32
CA LYS A 258 7.10 7.87 -43.61
C LYS A 258 6.66 6.95 -44.76
N GLY A 259 5.47 7.16 -45.27
CA GLY A 259 4.99 6.56 -46.53
C GLY A 259 5.79 7.04 -47.70
N LYS A 260 6.32 6.09 -48.48
CA LYS A 260 7.01 6.38 -49.77
C LYS A 260 6.06 7.06 -50.74
N ALA A 261 6.37 8.31 -51.11
CA ALA A 261 5.68 9.01 -52.19
C ALA A 261 6.03 8.37 -53.53
N LYS A 262 5.06 7.74 -54.21
CA LYS A 262 5.16 7.35 -55.63
C LYS A 262 4.97 8.59 -56.49
N LYS A 263 6.01 8.97 -57.25
CA LYS A 263 5.94 9.99 -58.30
C LYS A 263 5.03 9.49 -59.43
N ALA A 264 3.89 10.12 -59.62
CA ALA A 264 3.08 9.97 -60.83
C ALA A 264 3.62 10.89 -61.93
N LYS A 265 4.03 10.30 -63.07
CA LYS A 265 4.38 11.00 -64.27
C LYS A 265 3.08 11.48 -64.95
N VAL A 266 2.94 12.81 -65.12
CA VAL A 266 1.91 13.40 -65.98
C VAL A 266 2.51 13.49 -67.39
N LYS A 267 1.92 12.80 -68.39
CA LYS A 267 2.12 13.04 -69.79
C LYS A 267 1.19 14.15 -70.29
N LYS A 268 1.75 15.20 -70.84
CA LYS A 268 1.04 16.20 -71.66
C LYS A 268 0.59 15.60 -72.98
N LYS A 269 -0.65 15.84 -73.33
CA LYS A 269 -1.13 16.19 -74.69
C LYS A 269 -2.10 17.31 -74.54
#